data_3ce3b6ad3ad2a605b46af89d099bfc73
#
_entry.id   3ce3b6ad3ad2a605b46af89d099bfc73
#
_cell.length_a   1.000
_cell.length_b   1.000
_cell.length_c   1.000
_cell.angle_alpha   90.00
_cell.angle_beta   90.00
_cell.angle_gamma   90.00
#
_symmetry.space_group_name_H-M   'P 1'
#
loop_
_entity.id
_entity.type
_entity.pdbx_description
1 polymer ?
#
loop_
_entity_poly.entity_id
_entity_poly.type
_entity_poly.pdbx_seq_one_letter_code
_entity_poly.pdbx_strand_id
1 'polypeptide(L)'
;VLLSGLALSSLTLMSSGFGPGCLPVSAQATATVSADVNRPIRDKWALVVGISEFANPQLNLKYSAKDARDFADYLVKEAGFAPDHVKVLLNKDATERRILSELGDRWLPRVANPDDLVVLFVSTHGSGAELDVGGQNYLVAYDTDVQDLYTTGVPMRRLAEDIKNRVHCDRVVIFLDACHSGGAKSEAKGLVRTGVDASELAVGSGQLVIASSAEDQVSWESKNGANGVFTLS
;
A
#
# COMPACT_ATOMS: atom_id res chain seq x y z
N VAL A 1 -11.78 -26.16 -44.49
CA VAL A 1 -11.99 -25.38 -45.71
C VAL A 1 -11.59 -23.94 -45.43
N LEU A 2 -10.56 -23.54 -46.19
CA LEU A 2 -10.13 -22.17 -46.56
C LEU A 2 -9.58 -21.19 -45.50
N LEU A 3 -8.26 -21.08 -45.60
CA LEU A 3 -7.42 -19.93 -45.26
C LEU A 3 -7.82 -18.68 -46.03
N SER A 4 -7.67 -17.53 -45.41
CA SER A 4 -7.48 -16.26 -46.12
C SER A 4 -6.42 -15.45 -45.41
N GLY A 5 -5.24 -15.37 -46.01
CA GLY A 5 -4.14 -14.51 -45.59
C GLY A 5 -4.39 -13.06 -45.95
N LEU A 6 -3.97 -12.15 -45.09
CA LEU A 6 -3.81 -10.73 -45.43
C LEU A 6 -2.32 -10.44 -45.65
N ALA A 7 -2.02 -10.05 -46.88
CA ALA A 7 -0.71 -9.54 -47.29
C ALA A 7 -0.54 -8.09 -46.81
N LEU A 8 0.54 -7.80 -46.08
CA LEU A 8 1.02 -6.43 -45.85
C LEU A 8 1.82 -5.98 -47.07
N SER A 9 1.30 -5.00 -47.79
CA SER A 9 2.01 -4.26 -48.82
C SER A 9 3.00 -3.28 -48.20
N SER A 10 4.27 -3.49 -48.48
CA SER A 10 5.36 -2.56 -48.16
C SER A 10 5.31 -1.35 -49.10
N LEU A 11 5.18 -0.15 -48.52
CA LEU A 11 5.31 1.10 -49.27
C LEU A 11 6.79 1.53 -49.18
N THR A 12 7.51 1.38 -50.30
CA THR A 12 8.90 1.85 -50.43
C THR A 12 8.86 3.30 -50.96
N LEU A 13 9.25 4.25 -50.12
CA LEU A 13 9.55 5.62 -50.56
C LEU A 13 11.04 5.68 -50.96
N MET A 14 11.33 5.83 -52.22
CA MET A 14 12.64 6.22 -52.74
C MET A 14 12.82 7.71 -52.57
N SER A 15 13.80 8.15 -51.80
CA SER A 15 14.35 9.47 -51.81
C SER A 15 15.86 9.38 -52.01
N SER A 16 16.29 9.85 -53.16
CA SER A 16 17.69 9.97 -53.56
C SER A 16 18.33 11.23 -52.92
N GLY A 17 19.44 11.04 -52.16
CA GLY A 17 20.21 12.17 -51.62
C GLY A 17 21.47 11.67 -50.90
N PHE A 18 22.63 11.90 -51.52
CA PHE A 18 23.98 11.49 -51.16
C PHE A 18 24.45 11.97 -49.78
N GLY A 19 25.11 11.07 -49.01
CA GLY A 19 26.01 11.39 -47.90
C GLY A 19 26.55 10.09 -47.25
N PRO A 20 27.88 9.92 -47.12
CA PRO A 20 28.42 8.66 -46.61
C PRO A 20 28.38 8.58 -45.10
N GLY A 21 27.80 7.52 -44.59
CA GLY A 21 28.19 7.05 -43.25
C GLY A 21 27.15 7.10 -42.12
N CYS A 22 25.85 6.92 -42.36
CA CYS A 22 24.94 6.63 -41.30
C CYS A 22 24.11 5.36 -41.64
N LEU A 23 24.43 4.26 -41.00
CA LEU A 23 23.55 3.08 -41.04
C LEU A 23 22.26 3.41 -40.30
N PRO A 24 21.08 3.08 -40.86
CA PRO A 24 19.84 3.28 -40.15
C PRO A 24 19.83 2.33 -38.95
N VAL A 25 19.86 2.89 -37.72
CA VAL A 25 19.49 2.15 -36.53
C VAL A 25 17.99 1.89 -36.63
N SER A 26 17.66 0.67 -37.02
CA SER A 26 16.29 0.19 -36.96
C SER A 26 15.90 0.06 -35.47
N ALA A 27 15.28 1.08 -34.94
CA ALA A 27 14.64 1.01 -33.65
C ALA A 27 13.40 0.11 -33.81
N GLN A 28 13.60 -1.17 -33.58
CA GLN A 28 12.46 -2.07 -33.32
C GLN A 28 11.94 -1.68 -31.94
N ALA A 29 10.90 -0.85 -31.91
CA ALA A 29 10.04 -0.72 -30.75
C ALA A 29 9.34 -2.08 -30.59
N THR A 30 9.92 -2.96 -29.78
CA THR A 30 9.19 -4.09 -29.20
C THR A 30 8.17 -3.47 -28.25
N ALA A 31 6.96 -3.26 -28.76
CA ALA A 31 5.80 -3.10 -27.91
C ALA A 31 5.68 -4.43 -27.15
N THR A 32 6.18 -4.45 -25.93
CA THR A 32 5.81 -5.47 -24.96
C THR A 32 4.32 -5.23 -24.69
N VAL A 33 3.49 -5.93 -25.43
CA VAL A 33 2.08 -6.10 -25.08
C VAL A 33 2.12 -6.67 -23.67
N SER A 34 1.62 -5.89 -22.71
CA SER A 34 1.50 -6.35 -21.34
C SER A 34 0.65 -7.62 -21.37
N ALA A 35 1.34 -8.74 -21.17
CA ALA A 35 0.70 -10.02 -21.17
C ALA A 35 -0.29 -10.08 -20.01
N ASP A 36 -1.54 -10.25 -20.36
CA ASP A 36 -2.54 -10.94 -19.58
C ASP A 36 -2.93 -10.33 -18.23
N VAL A 37 -3.64 -9.19 -18.31
CA VAL A 37 -4.29 -8.54 -17.16
C VAL A 37 -5.38 -9.42 -16.52
N ASN A 38 -5.76 -10.54 -17.13
CA ASN A 38 -6.87 -11.41 -16.72
C ASN A 38 -6.45 -12.78 -16.18
N ARG A 39 -5.21 -12.95 -15.72
CA ARG A 39 -4.85 -14.21 -15.06
C ARG A 39 -5.67 -14.40 -13.78
N PRO A 40 -6.24 -15.60 -13.52
CA PRO A 40 -6.97 -15.86 -12.29
C PRO A 40 -6.10 -15.61 -11.06
N ILE A 41 -6.70 -15.07 -9.99
CA ILE A 41 -6.05 -14.98 -8.68
C ILE A 41 -5.87 -16.40 -8.18
N ARG A 42 -4.61 -16.79 -7.86
CA ARG A 42 -4.29 -18.12 -7.35
C ARG A 42 -4.48 -18.21 -5.85
N ASP A 43 -3.81 -17.33 -5.12
CA ASP A 43 -3.87 -17.24 -3.67
C ASP A 43 -4.13 -15.80 -3.23
N LYS A 44 -4.59 -15.65 -1.98
CA LYS A 44 -4.89 -14.35 -1.38
C LYS A 44 -4.15 -14.25 -0.05
N TRP A 45 -3.35 -13.22 0.11
CA TRP A 45 -2.55 -12.96 1.30
C TRP A 45 -2.91 -11.60 1.90
N ALA A 46 -2.98 -11.50 3.21
CA ALA A 46 -3.26 -10.23 3.86
C ALA A 46 -2.36 -9.98 5.08
N LEU A 47 -1.78 -8.78 5.14
CA LEU A 47 -1.16 -8.24 6.35
C LEU A 47 -2.08 -7.17 6.91
N VAL A 48 -2.61 -7.40 8.11
CA VAL A 48 -3.58 -6.55 8.77
C VAL A 48 -2.96 -5.98 10.04
N VAL A 49 -2.84 -4.65 10.11
CA VAL A 49 -2.23 -3.92 11.21
C VAL A 49 -3.26 -3.01 11.86
N GLY A 50 -3.41 -3.10 13.19
CA GLY A 50 -4.32 -2.22 13.94
C GLY A 50 -3.76 -1.87 15.31
N ILE A 51 -3.62 -0.59 15.61
CA ILE A 51 -3.01 -0.13 16.86
C ILE A 51 -3.96 0.80 17.59
N SER A 52 -4.53 0.31 18.67
CA SER A 52 -5.34 1.10 19.62
C SER A 52 -4.57 1.44 20.88
N GLU A 53 -3.65 0.59 21.29
CA GLU A 53 -2.81 0.78 22.49
C GLU A 53 -1.37 0.96 22.05
N PHE A 54 -0.76 2.08 22.42
CA PHE A 54 0.62 2.43 22.10
C PHE A 54 1.51 2.33 23.34
N ALA A 55 2.82 2.23 23.17
CA ALA A 55 3.78 2.35 24.26
C ALA A 55 3.66 3.69 25.00
N ASN A 56 3.34 4.76 24.24
CA ASN A 56 2.90 6.04 24.81
C ASN A 56 1.36 6.08 24.87
N PRO A 57 0.73 5.98 26.06
CA PRO A 57 -0.73 5.97 26.17
C PRO A 57 -1.44 7.23 25.70
N GLN A 58 -0.72 8.35 25.52
CA GLN A 58 -1.29 9.59 24.96
C GLN A 58 -1.69 9.45 23.49
N LEU A 59 -1.16 8.41 22.80
CA LEU A 59 -1.47 8.10 21.43
C LEU A 59 -2.62 7.11 21.26
N ASN A 60 -3.20 6.60 22.36
CA ASN A 60 -4.21 5.55 22.27
C ASN A 60 -5.41 5.95 21.40
N LEU A 61 -5.81 5.02 20.53
CA LEU A 61 -6.97 5.07 19.66
C LEU A 61 -8.06 4.13 20.17
N LYS A 62 -9.30 4.40 19.80
CA LYS A 62 -10.43 3.64 20.34
C LYS A 62 -10.73 2.37 19.54
N TYR A 63 -10.67 2.43 18.22
CA TYR A 63 -11.25 1.40 17.36
C TYR A 63 -10.25 0.66 16.48
N SER A 64 -9.08 1.21 16.20
CA SER A 64 -8.13 0.69 15.20
C SER A 64 -7.81 -0.80 15.33
N ALA A 65 -7.56 -1.29 16.55
CA ALA A 65 -7.30 -2.72 16.76
C ALA A 65 -8.57 -3.58 16.58
N LYS A 66 -9.75 -3.04 16.85
CA LYS A 66 -11.03 -3.72 16.61
C LYS A 66 -11.31 -3.77 15.12
N ASP A 67 -11.18 -2.65 14.42
CA ASP A 67 -11.41 -2.56 12.98
C ASP A 67 -10.50 -3.52 12.20
N ALA A 68 -9.24 -3.62 12.61
CA ALA A 68 -8.30 -4.59 12.06
C ALA A 68 -8.74 -6.04 12.27
N ARG A 69 -9.28 -6.39 13.44
CA ARG A 69 -9.82 -7.73 13.69
C ARG A 69 -11.04 -8.01 12.83
N ASP A 70 -12.00 -7.08 12.80
CA ASP A 70 -13.23 -7.22 12.04
C ASP A 70 -12.94 -7.35 10.54
N PHE A 71 -11.97 -6.58 10.04
CA PHE A 71 -11.52 -6.68 8.66
C PHE A 71 -10.84 -8.03 8.36
N ALA A 72 -9.98 -8.52 9.24
CA ALA A 72 -9.37 -9.84 9.09
C ALA A 72 -10.41 -10.95 9.11
N ASP A 73 -11.39 -10.85 9.99
CA ASP A 73 -12.54 -11.78 10.07
C ASP A 73 -13.35 -11.78 8.77
N TYR A 74 -13.63 -10.59 8.20
CA TYR A 74 -14.30 -10.45 6.92
C TYR A 74 -13.51 -11.09 5.78
N LEU A 75 -12.19 -10.88 5.72
CA LEU A 75 -11.35 -11.49 4.69
C LEU A 75 -11.46 -13.02 4.70
N VAL A 76 -11.47 -13.62 5.88
CA VAL A 76 -11.55 -15.09 6.02
C VAL A 76 -12.97 -15.59 5.75
N LYS A 77 -13.99 -14.97 6.34
CA LYS A 77 -15.36 -15.48 6.32
C LYS A 77 -16.10 -15.20 5.01
N GLU A 78 -15.85 -14.01 4.42
CA GLU A 78 -16.62 -13.51 3.29
C GLU A 78 -15.79 -13.34 2.00
N ALA A 79 -14.53 -12.90 2.11
CA ALA A 79 -13.69 -12.63 0.95
C ALA A 79 -12.87 -13.84 0.46
N GLY A 80 -12.98 -14.99 1.15
CA GLY A 80 -12.37 -16.26 0.75
C GLY A 80 -10.84 -16.30 0.87
N PHE A 81 -10.28 -15.63 1.89
CA PHE A 81 -8.89 -15.82 2.30
C PHE A 81 -8.76 -17.06 3.18
N ALA A 82 -7.71 -17.85 3.00
CA ALA A 82 -7.40 -18.93 3.93
C ALA A 82 -6.97 -18.33 5.29
N PRO A 83 -7.37 -18.92 6.42
CA PRO A 83 -7.06 -18.36 7.75
C PRO A 83 -5.57 -18.20 8.03
N ASP A 84 -4.72 -19.08 7.52
CA ASP A 84 -3.27 -19.06 7.62
C ASP A 84 -2.60 -18.06 6.63
N HIS A 85 -3.38 -17.53 5.68
CA HIS A 85 -2.96 -16.49 4.75
C HIS A 85 -3.27 -15.07 5.25
N VAL A 86 -3.88 -14.91 6.42
CA VAL A 86 -4.17 -13.61 7.03
C VAL A 86 -3.33 -13.42 8.29
N LYS A 87 -2.34 -12.55 8.20
CA LYS A 87 -1.48 -12.19 9.34
C LYS A 87 -1.96 -10.91 9.98
N VAL A 88 -2.25 -10.97 11.27
CA VAL A 88 -2.77 -9.84 12.05
C VAL A 88 -1.73 -9.40 13.08
N LEU A 89 -1.39 -8.11 13.07
CA LEU A 89 -0.52 -7.47 14.04
C LEU A 89 -1.33 -6.41 14.80
N LEU A 90 -1.49 -6.60 16.11
CA LEU A 90 -2.30 -5.69 16.93
C LEU A 90 -1.46 -5.12 18.07
N ASN A 91 -1.65 -3.84 18.36
CA ASN A 91 -1.09 -3.15 19.51
C ASN A 91 0.43 -3.47 19.66
N LYS A 92 0.89 -4.01 20.79
CA LYS A 92 2.29 -4.34 21.07
C LYS A 92 2.96 -5.27 20.06
N ASP A 93 2.18 -6.00 19.26
CA ASP A 93 2.72 -6.85 18.20
C ASP A 93 3.00 -6.07 16.91
N ALA A 94 2.46 -4.86 16.76
CA ALA A 94 2.62 -3.99 15.62
C ALA A 94 3.74 -2.97 15.82
N THR A 95 4.95 -3.44 16.14
CA THR A 95 6.15 -2.60 16.19
C THR A 95 6.64 -2.24 14.79
N GLU A 96 7.34 -1.10 14.65
CA GLU A 96 7.96 -0.70 13.36
C GLU A 96 8.76 -1.86 12.76
N ARG A 97 9.65 -2.45 13.54
CA ARG A 97 10.49 -3.57 13.11
C ARG A 97 9.66 -4.77 12.64
N ARG A 98 8.56 -5.11 13.32
CA ARG A 98 7.77 -6.28 12.96
C ARG A 98 6.95 -6.03 11.71
N ILE A 99 6.33 -4.87 11.58
CA ILE A 99 5.59 -4.48 10.36
C ILE A 99 6.50 -4.58 9.13
N LEU A 100 7.66 -3.93 9.16
CA LEU A 100 8.62 -3.96 8.05
C LEU A 100 9.18 -5.35 7.78
N SER A 101 9.42 -6.15 8.83
CA SER A 101 9.93 -7.51 8.68
C SER A 101 8.92 -8.45 8.03
N GLU A 102 7.64 -8.39 8.44
CA GLU A 102 6.61 -9.26 7.85
C GLU A 102 6.26 -8.85 6.42
N LEU A 103 6.27 -7.54 6.14
CA LEU A 103 6.03 -6.99 4.80
C LEU A 103 7.18 -7.26 3.84
N GLY A 104 8.43 -6.99 4.25
CA GLY A 104 9.56 -6.87 3.34
C GLY A 104 10.58 -8.02 3.39
N ASP A 105 10.47 -8.99 4.32
CA ASP A 105 11.46 -10.06 4.45
C ASP A 105 10.89 -11.41 4.87
N ARG A 106 10.27 -11.48 6.05
CA ARG A 106 10.02 -12.77 6.72
C ARG A 106 8.81 -13.51 6.18
N TRP A 107 7.80 -12.80 5.72
CA TRP A 107 6.54 -13.44 5.37
C TRP A 107 6.08 -13.13 3.94
N LEU A 108 5.52 -11.96 3.64
CA LEU A 108 4.95 -11.68 2.31
C LEU A 108 5.90 -12.00 1.14
N PRO A 109 7.20 -11.64 1.18
CA PRO A 109 8.11 -11.96 0.08
C PRO A 109 8.38 -13.44 -0.12
N ARG A 110 8.03 -14.28 0.87
CA ARG A 110 8.27 -15.74 0.82
C ARG A 110 7.05 -16.54 0.40
N VAL A 111 5.88 -15.93 0.46
CA VAL A 111 4.62 -16.61 0.17
C VAL A 111 3.89 -16.06 -1.04
N ALA A 112 3.95 -14.74 -1.27
CA ALA A 112 3.25 -14.10 -2.37
C ALA A 112 3.92 -14.35 -3.72
N ASN A 113 3.11 -14.61 -4.74
CA ASN A 113 3.51 -14.84 -6.13
C ASN A 113 2.87 -13.82 -7.06
N PRO A 114 3.36 -13.65 -8.31
CA PRO A 114 2.84 -12.65 -9.24
C PRO A 114 1.33 -12.73 -9.51
N ASP A 115 0.77 -13.94 -9.52
CA ASP A 115 -0.65 -14.17 -9.81
C ASP A 115 -1.57 -14.10 -8.58
N ASP A 116 -1.01 -13.85 -7.41
CA ASP A 116 -1.78 -13.75 -6.17
C ASP A 116 -2.43 -12.36 -6.02
N LEU A 117 -3.22 -12.21 -4.96
CA LEU A 117 -3.72 -10.94 -4.44
C LEU A 117 -3.10 -10.70 -3.07
N VAL A 118 -2.46 -9.56 -2.91
CA VAL A 118 -2.00 -9.11 -1.59
C VAL A 118 -2.87 -7.96 -1.11
N VAL A 119 -3.34 -8.06 0.13
CA VAL A 119 -4.07 -6.99 0.82
C VAL A 119 -3.25 -6.52 2.01
N LEU A 120 -3.00 -5.21 2.07
CA LEU A 120 -2.44 -4.54 3.24
C LEU A 120 -3.51 -3.65 3.85
N PHE A 121 -3.84 -3.89 5.11
CA PHE A 121 -4.73 -3.02 5.89
C PHE A 121 -3.94 -2.43 7.05
N VAL A 122 -3.97 -1.11 7.21
CA VAL A 122 -3.30 -0.42 8.32
C VAL A 122 -4.25 0.61 8.92
N SER A 123 -4.57 0.43 10.20
CA SER A 123 -5.33 1.37 11.01
C SER A 123 -4.49 1.84 12.20
N THR A 124 -4.00 3.08 12.15
CA THR A 124 -3.12 3.71 13.14
C THR A 124 -3.07 5.24 12.94
N HIS A 125 -2.20 5.93 13.69
CA HIS A 125 -1.86 7.33 13.41
C HIS A 125 -0.90 7.45 12.23
N GLY A 126 -1.00 8.59 11.52
CA GLY A 126 0.01 9.05 10.57
C GLY A 126 0.67 10.34 11.04
N SER A 127 1.86 10.64 10.56
CA SER A 127 2.51 11.94 10.69
C SER A 127 2.44 12.72 9.39
N GLY A 128 2.32 14.04 9.47
CA GLY A 128 2.50 14.90 8.30
C GLY A 128 3.97 15.06 7.94
N ALA A 129 4.23 15.39 6.68
CA ALA A 129 5.58 15.60 6.15
C ALA A 129 6.33 16.77 6.81
N GLU A 130 5.59 17.75 7.35
CA GLU A 130 6.14 18.92 8.04
C GLU A 130 6.86 18.58 9.37
N LEU A 131 6.67 17.39 9.89
CA LEU A 131 7.33 16.91 11.11
C LEU A 131 8.72 16.32 10.85
N ASP A 132 9.06 16.09 9.60
CA ASP A 132 10.33 15.52 9.17
C ASP A 132 11.15 16.52 8.37
N VAL A 133 12.45 16.61 8.66
CA VAL A 133 13.37 17.50 7.94
C VAL A 133 13.46 17.16 6.44
N GLY A 134 13.28 15.88 6.09
CA GLY A 134 13.27 15.38 4.71
C GLY A 134 11.91 15.44 4.05
N GLY A 135 10.87 15.91 4.75
CA GLY A 135 9.50 15.98 4.23
C GLY A 135 8.85 14.60 4.05
N GLN A 136 9.16 13.63 4.90
CA GLN A 136 8.67 12.27 4.80
C GLN A 136 7.48 12.02 5.74
N ASN A 137 6.48 11.30 5.26
CA ASN A 137 5.36 10.83 6.07
C ASN A 137 5.69 9.48 6.74
N TYR A 138 5.16 9.28 7.95
CA TYR A 138 5.32 8.04 8.71
C TYR A 138 3.98 7.51 9.18
N LEU A 139 3.85 6.18 9.24
CA LEU A 139 2.84 5.53 10.06
C LEU A 139 3.41 5.34 11.47
N VAL A 140 2.58 5.58 12.47
CA VAL A 140 2.96 5.46 13.88
C VAL A 140 2.78 4.00 14.31
N ALA A 141 3.88 3.31 14.58
CA ALA A 141 3.89 1.96 15.13
C ALA A 141 3.67 1.97 16.66
N TYR A 142 3.49 0.79 17.26
CA TYR A 142 3.31 0.66 18.71
C TYR A 142 4.41 1.33 19.51
N ASP A 143 5.66 1.19 19.07
CA ASP A 143 6.88 1.62 19.74
C ASP A 143 7.45 2.94 19.20
N THR A 144 6.70 3.65 18.36
CA THR A 144 7.14 4.92 17.79
C THR A 144 7.26 6.00 18.87
N ASP A 145 8.41 6.65 18.91
CA ASP A 145 8.60 7.92 19.61
C ASP A 145 8.29 9.08 18.66
N VAL A 146 7.25 9.85 18.94
CA VAL A 146 6.82 10.97 18.10
C VAL A 146 7.83 12.14 18.09
N GLN A 147 8.80 12.15 19.00
CA GLN A 147 9.89 13.11 18.99
C GLN A 147 11.06 12.65 18.10
N ASP A 148 11.05 11.39 17.67
CA ASP A 148 12.08 10.78 16.82
C ASP A 148 11.44 9.86 15.77
N LEU A 149 10.61 10.45 14.91
CA LEU A 149 9.90 9.73 13.85
C LEU A 149 10.85 9.08 12.85
N TYR A 150 11.98 9.74 12.56
CA TYR A 150 12.95 9.26 11.58
C TYR A 150 13.52 7.88 11.91
N THR A 151 13.72 7.57 13.19
CA THR A 151 14.31 6.29 13.64
C THR A 151 13.29 5.28 14.14
N THR A 152 12.07 5.71 14.47
CA THR A 152 11.08 4.87 15.17
C THR A 152 9.74 4.74 14.44
N GLY A 153 9.47 5.60 13.47
CA GLY A 153 8.26 5.54 12.66
C GLY A 153 8.41 4.61 11.44
N VAL A 154 7.32 4.13 10.89
CA VAL A 154 7.31 3.37 9.63
C VAL A 154 7.26 4.35 8.45
N PRO A 155 8.37 4.55 7.72
CA PRO A 155 8.39 5.51 6.61
C PRO A 155 7.49 5.05 5.46
N MET A 156 6.56 5.89 5.02
CA MET A 156 5.62 5.58 3.93
C MET A 156 6.36 5.24 2.63
N ARG A 157 7.41 5.98 2.30
CA ARG A 157 8.23 5.72 1.13
C ARG A 157 8.88 4.34 1.17
N ARG A 158 9.42 3.94 2.32
CA ARG A 158 9.99 2.61 2.49
C ARG A 158 8.94 1.51 2.37
N LEU A 159 7.76 1.72 2.92
CA LEU A 159 6.63 0.80 2.76
C LEU A 159 6.30 0.59 1.27
N ALA A 160 6.22 1.68 0.49
CA ALA A 160 6.00 1.64 -0.96
C ALA A 160 7.12 0.90 -1.71
N GLU A 161 8.37 1.18 -1.36
CA GLU A 161 9.54 0.52 -1.95
C GLU A 161 9.58 -0.98 -1.64
N ASP A 162 9.29 -1.38 -0.39
CA ASP A 162 9.24 -2.78 0.00
C ASP A 162 8.11 -3.53 -0.70
N ILE A 163 6.93 -2.91 -0.84
CA ILE A 163 5.81 -3.48 -1.62
C ILE A 163 6.25 -3.69 -3.07
N LYS A 164 6.84 -2.68 -3.69
CA LYS A 164 7.25 -2.73 -5.10
C LYS A 164 8.39 -3.72 -5.37
N ASN A 165 9.40 -3.75 -4.50
CA ASN A 165 10.67 -4.41 -4.79
C ASN A 165 10.80 -5.77 -4.12
N ARG A 166 10.00 -6.08 -3.10
CA ARG A 166 10.12 -7.28 -2.28
C ARG A 166 8.87 -8.15 -2.29
N VAL A 167 7.69 -7.55 -2.41
CA VAL A 167 6.44 -8.30 -2.53
C VAL A 167 6.24 -8.64 -4.01
N HIS A 168 6.51 -9.87 -4.39
CA HIS A 168 6.47 -10.35 -5.78
C HIS A 168 5.02 -10.63 -6.21
N CYS A 169 4.15 -9.62 -6.17
CA CYS A 169 2.74 -9.72 -6.52
C CYS A 169 2.32 -8.55 -7.42
N ASP A 170 1.65 -8.87 -8.53
CA ASP A 170 1.19 -7.87 -9.49
C ASP A 170 -0.12 -7.18 -9.07
N ARG A 171 -0.78 -7.68 -8.02
CA ARG A 171 -2.06 -7.16 -7.53
C ARG A 171 -1.99 -6.88 -6.03
N VAL A 172 -1.82 -5.63 -5.69
CA VAL A 172 -1.74 -5.19 -4.28
C VAL A 172 -2.83 -4.16 -4.01
N VAL A 173 -3.63 -4.41 -2.98
CA VAL A 173 -4.63 -3.47 -2.48
C VAL A 173 -4.22 -3.00 -1.09
N ILE A 174 -4.14 -1.70 -0.90
CA ILE A 174 -3.72 -1.07 0.34
C ILE A 174 -4.89 -0.28 0.90
N PHE A 175 -5.34 -0.64 2.10
CA PHE A 175 -6.31 0.11 2.89
C PHE A 175 -5.57 0.86 3.99
N LEU A 176 -5.62 2.18 3.93
CA LEU A 176 -5.06 3.06 4.95
C LEU A 176 -6.18 3.73 5.72
N ASP A 177 -6.39 3.31 6.93
CA ASP A 177 -7.22 4.00 7.89
C ASP A 177 -6.33 4.71 8.93
N ALA A 178 -5.61 5.72 8.44
CA ALA A 178 -4.81 6.59 9.28
C ALA A 178 -5.72 7.66 9.92
N CYS A 179 -6.67 7.19 10.74
CA CYS A 179 -7.69 8.01 11.33
C CYS A 179 -7.16 8.91 12.42
N HIS A 180 -7.68 10.10 12.44
CA HIS A 180 -7.49 11.05 13.53
C HIS A 180 -8.65 10.91 14.51
N SER A 181 -8.36 10.57 15.74
CA SER A 181 -9.35 10.63 16.83
C SER A 181 -9.83 12.07 17.04
N GLY A 182 -10.93 12.40 16.40
CA GLY A 182 -11.62 13.65 16.65
C GLY A 182 -12.27 13.62 18.03
N GLY A 183 -11.52 13.84 19.11
CA GLY A 183 -12.13 13.91 20.42
C GLY A 183 -11.20 13.95 21.61
N ALA A 184 -10.03 13.37 21.53
CA ALA A 184 -9.01 13.60 22.55
C ALA A 184 -8.29 14.90 22.24
N LYS A 185 -8.20 15.81 23.20
CA LYS A 185 -7.23 16.89 23.20
C LYS A 185 -5.86 16.24 23.29
N SER A 186 -5.35 15.72 22.18
CA SER A 186 -3.99 15.24 22.09
C SER A 186 -3.10 16.46 22.19
N GLU A 187 -2.64 16.76 23.41
CA GLU A 187 -1.54 17.71 23.65
C GLU A 187 -0.19 17.14 23.20
N ALA A 188 -0.16 16.02 22.52
CA ALA A 188 1.01 15.56 21.80
C ALA A 188 1.28 16.55 20.67
N LYS A 189 2.01 17.60 20.99
CA LYS A 189 2.51 18.58 20.04
C LYS A 189 3.25 17.83 18.94
N GLY A 190 2.64 17.79 17.74
CA GLY A 190 3.32 17.28 16.56
C GLY A 190 2.64 16.15 15.80
N LEU A 191 1.65 15.43 16.34
CA LEU A 191 0.83 14.55 15.52
C LEU A 191 -0.27 15.36 14.86
N VAL A 192 -0.12 15.58 13.58
CA VAL A 192 -1.01 16.42 12.81
C VAL A 192 -2.32 15.69 12.53
N ARG A 193 -3.39 16.44 12.57
CA ARG A 193 -4.75 16.03 12.15
C ARG A 193 -4.91 16.00 10.62
N THR A 194 -3.83 16.00 9.88
CA THR A 194 -3.84 15.93 8.42
C THR A 194 -3.69 14.49 7.98
N GLY A 195 -4.44 14.10 6.96
CA GLY A 195 -4.35 12.76 6.37
C GLY A 195 -2.93 12.47 5.90
N VAL A 196 -2.57 11.21 5.88
CA VAL A 196 -1.29 10.77 5.29
C VAL A 196 -1.40 10.90 3.78
N ASP A 197 -0.37 11.43 3.13
CA ASP A 197 -0.31 11.44 1.66
C ASP A 197 -0.20 10.01 1.14
N ALA A 198 -1.36 9.43 0.81
CA ALA A 198 -1.44 8.09 0.26
C ALA A 198 -0.85 7.99 -1.16
N SER A 199 -0.55 9.11 -1.82
CA SER A 199 0.07 9.11 -3.15
C SER A 199 1.48 8.53 -3.13
N GLU A 200 2.20 8.63 -2.00
CA GLU A 200 3.50 8.00 -1.82
C GLU A 200 3.44 6.47 -1.93
N LEU A 201 2.29 5.85 -1.67
CA LEU A 201 2.11 4.40 -1.78
C LEU A 201 1.68 3.95 -3.18
N ALA A 202 1.17 4.83 -4.01
CA ALA A 202 0.69 4.50 -5.35
C ALA A 202 1.85 4.42 -6.38
N VAL A 203 2.94 3.73 -6.05
CA VAL A 203 4.18 3.70 -6.84
C VAL A 203 4.29 2.41 -7.65
N GLY A 204 3.37 2.17 -8.60
CA GLY A 204 3.51 1.01 -9.49
C GLY A 204 2.25 0.63 -10.26
N SER A 205 2.39 -0.19 -11.29
CA SER A 205 1.25 -0.81 -11.98
C SER A 205 0.68 -1.95 -11.13
N GLY A 206 -0.64 -2.08 -11.05
CA GLY A 206 -1.31 -3.15 -10.32
C GLY A 206 -1.53 -2.88 -8.83
N GLN A 207 -1.24 -1.67 -8.35
CA GLN A 207 -1.51 -1.25 -6.97
C GLN A 207 -2.75 -0.37 -6.91
N LEU A 208 -3.63 -0.65 -5.92
CA LEU A 208 -4.79 0.17 -5.58
C LEU A 208 -4.64 0.63 -4.12
N VAL A 209 -4.64 1.94 -3.91
CA VAL A 209 -4.60 2.53 -2.57
C VAL A 209 -5.95 3.16 -2.25
N ILE A 210 -6.53 2.78 -1.12
CA ILE A 210 -7.79 3.30 -0.59
C ILE A 210 -7.48 3.88 0.78
N ALA A 211 -7.56 5.21 0.91
CA ALA A 211 -7.35 5.91 2.17
C ALA A 211 -8.66 6.45 2.73
N SER A 212 -8.80 6.46 4.05
CA SER A 212 -10.00 6.96 4.74
C SER A 212 -10.18 8.46 4.63
N SER A 213 -9.10 9.22 4.37
CA SER A 213 -9.12 10.67 4.18
C SER A 213 -8.00 11.10 3.24
N ALA A 214 -8.20 12.23 2.54
CA ALA A 214 -7.14 12.90 1.80
C ALA A 214 -6.22 13.70 2.75
N GLU A 215 -5.07 14.15 2.26
CA GLU A 215 -4.03 14.86 3.02
C GLU A 215 -4.57 16.07 3.80
N ASP A 216 -5.57 16.77 3.26
CA ASP A 216 -6.21 17.96 3.84
C ASP A 216 -7.49 17.65 4.64
N GLN A 217 -7.87 16.38 4.76
CA GLN A 217 -9.11 15.95 5.41
C GLN A 217 -8.84 15.25 6.75
N VAL A 218 -9.76 15.47 7.70
CA VAL A 218 -9.77 14.79 9.00
C VAL A 218 -10.68 13.58 8.93
N SER A 219 -10.14 12.40 9.17
CA SER A 219 -10.94 11.20 9.40
C SER A 219 -11.46 11.17 10.85
N TRP A 220 -12.71 10.75 11.06
CA TRP A 220 -13.36 10.78 12.37
C TRP A 220 -13.67 9.38 12.87
N GLU A 221 -13.40 9.14 14.15
CA GLU A 221 -13.98 7.99 14.83
C GLU A 221 -15.49 8.21 15.01
N SER A 222 -16.29 7.15 14.80
CA SER A 222 -17.73 7.23 15.02
C SER A 222 -18.06 7.51 16.48
N LYS A 223 -18.88 8.53 16.74
CA LYS A 223 -19.31 8.84 18.11
C LYS A 223 -20.28 7.81 18.68
N ASN A 224 -21.04 7.13 17.83
CA ASN A 224 -22.13 6.20 18.21
C ASN A 224 -21.95 4.79 17.60
N GLY A 225 -20.89 4.55 16.82
CA GLY A 225 -20.61 3.27 16.18
C GLY A 225 -19.71 2.38 17.01
N ALA A 226 -19.64 1.11 16.64
CA ALA A 226 -18.76 0.13 17.24
C ALA A 226 -17.39 0.07 16.55
N ASN A 227 -17.21 0.76 15.44
CA ASN A 227 -16.01 0.79 14.58
C ASN A 227 -15.70 2.22 14.14
N GLY A 228 -14.52 2.44 13.55
CA GLY A 228 -14.20 3.66 12.83
C GLY A 228 -15.12 3.89 11.63
N VAL A 229 -15.26 5.13 11.19
CA VAL A 229 -16.20 5.48 10.10
C VAL A 229 -15.86 4.76 8.81
N PHE A 230 -14.57 4.59 8.52
CA PHE A 230 -14.10 3.90 7.32
C PHE A 230 -14.51 2.40 7.27
N THR A 231 -14.47 1.73 8.42
CA THR A 231 -14.82 0.29 8.53
C THR A 231 -16.34 0.07 8.52
N LEU A 232 -17.13 1.12 8.80
CA LEU A 232 -18.60 1.06 8.77
C LEU A 232 -19.20 1.30 7.38
N SER A 233 -18.40 1.79 6.42
CA SER A 233 -18.83 2.09 5.04
C SER A 233 -18.78 0.87 4.16
#